data_831ae42cb1c0db1afde8f3d81ed7d629
#
_entry.id   831ae42cb1c0db1afde8f3d81ed7d629
#
_cell.length_a   1.000
_cell.length_b   1.000
_cell.length_c   1.000
_cell.angle_alpha   90.00
_cell.angle_beta   90.00
_cell.angle_gamma   90.00
#
_symmetry.space_group_name_H-M   'P 1'
#
loop_
_entity.id
_entity.type
_entity.pdbx_description
1 polymer ?
#
loop_
_entity_poly.entity_id
_entity_poly.type
_entity_poly.pdbx_seq_one_letter_code
_entity_poly.pdbx_strand_id
1 'polypeptide(L)'
;MGATQVKGRDLVVKHPPVVLYTLLSDLRRFAENLPADMKDKVRVEADSVVASAQGIEMGLQVDQRIPYSLVSFKETGKFPFPFKFEFHMSPVGLDSTLFNVELQTELPTMAKMMIGSKLQEMVDKITDQLEQAFNGQMPTTI
;
A
#
# COMPACT_ATOMS: atom_id res chain seq x y z
N MET A 1 0.25 -23.59 10.78
CA MET A 1 0.24 -22.61 9.77
C MET A 1 -0.53 -21.39 10.22
N GLY A 2 0.12 -20.33 10.43
CA GLY A 2 -0.52 -19.14 10.93
C GLY A 2 -0.46 -18.00 9.95
N ALA A 3 -1.35 -17.04 10.14
CA ALA A 3 -1.27 -15.79 9.41
C ALA A 3 0.00 -15.04 9.81
N THR A 4 0.66 -14.46 8.84
CA THR A 4 1.80 -13.59 9.06
C THR A 4 1.32 -12.16 8.87
N GLN A 5 1.62 -11.32 9.84
CA GLN A 5 1.24 -9.92 9.80
C GLN A 5 2.48 -9.06 9.91
N VAL A 6 2.61 -8.13 8.98
CA VAL A 6 3.74 -7.21 8.96
C VAL A 6 3.18 -5.80 8.93
N LYS A 7 3.66 -4.98 9.85
CA LYS A 7 3.21 -3.58 9.94
C LYS A 7 4.35 -2.65 9.64
N GLY A 8 4.06 -1.60 8.89
CA GLY A 8 4.99 -0.50 8.75
C GLY A 8 4.90 0.43 9.95
N ARG A 9 5.84 1.36 10.03
CA ARG A 9 5.83 2.35 11.10
C ARG A 9 4.66 3.31 10.92
N ASP A 10 4.22 3.90 12.01
CA ASP A 10 3.20 4.93 11.96
C ASP A 10 3.77 6.21 11.38
N LEU A 11 3.02 6.84 10.51
CA LEU A 11 3.36 8.14 9.93
C LEU A 11 2.35 9.17 10.36
N VAL A 12 2.82 10.37 10.68
CA VAL A 12 1.92 11.52 10.82
C VAL A 12 2.04 12.32 9.54
N VAL A 13 0.96 12.33 8.76
CA VAL A 13 0.91 13.02 7.48
C VAL A 13 0.19 14.34 7.70
N LYS A 14 0.75 15.43 7.20
CA LYS A 14 0.21 16.77 7.42
C LYS A 14 -0.91 17.11 6.43
N HIS A 15 -1.81 16.17 6.26
CA HIS A 15 -3.02 16.34 5.45
C HIS A 15 -4.15 15.61 6.14
N PRO A 16 -5.38 16.11 6.05
CA PRO A 16 -6.51 15.43 6.68
C PRO A 16 -6.82 14.11 6.00
N PRO A 17 -7.51 13.19 6.68
CA PRO A 17 -7.79 11.86 6.12
C PRO A 17 -8.49 11.88 4.77
N VAL A 18 -9.30 12.90 4.50
CA VAL A 18 -10.00 12.98 3.21
C VAL A 18 -9.02 13.06 2.05
N VAL A 19 -7.89 13.73 2.23
CA VAL A 19 -6.88 13.84 1.17
C VAL A 19 -6.24 12.48 0.90
N LEU A 20 -5.85 11.78 1.96
CA LEU A 20 -5.25 10.45 1.80
C LEU A 20 -6.25 9.46 1.22
N TYR A 21 -7.46 9.49 1.74
CA TYR A 21 -8.49 8.58 1.27
C TYR A 21 -8.77 8.79 -0.22
N THR A 22 -8.87 10.03 -0.65
CA THR A 22 -9.13 10.34 -2.06
C THR A 22 -8.00 9.84 -2.95
N LEU A 23 -6.76 10.04 -2.52
CA LEU A 23 -5.60 9.59 -3.30
C LEU A 23 -5.53 8.07 -3.37
N LEU A 24 -5.73 7.40 -2.24
CA LEU A 24 -5.59 5.95 -2.18
C LEU A 24 -6.79 5.20 -2.75
N SER A 25 -7.94 5.84 -2.83
CA SER A 25 -9.15 5.21 -3.34
C SER A 25 -9.16 5.09 -4.86
N ASP A 26 -8.39 5.92 -5.56
CA ASP A 26 -8.23 5.81 -7.00
C ASP A 26 -6.77 5.54 -7.29
N LEU A 27 -6.47 4.31 -7.62
CA LEU A 27 -5.10 3.88 -7.84
C LEU A 27 -4.43 4.59 -9.01
N ARG A 28 -5.22 5.10 -9.97
CA ARG A 28 -4.65 5.85 -11.09
C ARG A 28 -4.01 7.13 -10.60
N ARG A 29 -4.61 7.80 -9.63
CA ARG A 29 -4.03 9.00 -9.04
C ARG A 29 -2.77 8.68 -8.26
N PHE A 30 -2.83 7.58 -7.51
CA PHE A 30 -1.67 7.13 -6.76
C PHE A 30 -0.51 6.81 -7.70
N ALA A 31 -0.79 6.16 -8.83
CA ALA A 31 0.23 5.78 -9.78
C ALA A 31 0.93 6.98 -10.43
N GLU A 32 0.25 8.10 -10.54
CA GLU A 32 0.87 9.31 -11.10
C GLU A 32 2.03 9.81 -10.25
N ASN A 33 2.06 9.43 -8.99
CA ASN A 33 3.12 9.84 -8.07
C ASN A 33 4.24 8.81 -7.94
N LEU A 34 4.17 7.72 -8.69
CA LEU A 34 5.22 6.71 -8.65
C LEU A 34 6.46 7.17 -9.42
N PRO A 35 7.65 6.74 -8.99
CA PRO A 35 8.86 6.98 -9.78
C PRO A 35 8.73 6.42 -11.19
N ALA A 36 9.40 7.04 -12.15
CA ALA A 36 9.26 6.66 -13.55
C ALA A 36 9.64 5.21 -13.82
N ASP A 37 10.66 4.71 -13.13
CA ASP A 37 11.09 3.33 -13.31
C ASP A 37 10.08 2.32 -12.79
N MET A 38 9.23 2.72 -11.85
CA MET A 38 8.15 1.86 -11.36
C MET A 38 6.93 1.92 -12.24
N LYS A 39 6.65 3.08 -12.86
CA LYS A 39 5.47 3.23 -13.71
C LYS A 39 5.47 2.26 -14.87
N ASP A 40 6.64 1.96 -15.43
CA ASP A 40 6.74 1.09 -16.58
C ASP A 40 6.45 -0.36 -16.25
N LYS A 41 6.50 -0.73 -14.98
CA LYS A 41 6.33 -2.11 -14.54
C LYS A 41 4.94 -2.37 -13.98
N VAL A 42 4.08 -1.38 -14.01
CA VAL A 42 2.79 -1.45 -13.34
C VAL A 42 1.69 -1.02 -14.30
N ARG A 43 0.63 -1.82 -14.36
CA ARG A 43 -0.60 -1.41 -15.04
C ARG A 43 -1.62 -1.06 -13.98
N VAL A 44 -2.22 0.10 -14.10
CA VAL A 44 -3.10 0.62 -13.06
C VAL A 44 -4.44 0.99 -13.64
N GLU A 45 -5.50 0.51 -12.99
CA GLU A 45 -6.86 0.95 -13.20
C GLU A 45 -7.37 1.59 -11.91
N ALA A 46 -8.58 2.11 -11.90
CA ALA A 46 -9.10 2.80 -10.73
C ALA A 46 -9.11 1.90 -9.48
N ASP A 47 -9.45 0.63 -9.68
CA ASP A 47 -9.65 -0.29 -8.56
C ASP A 47 -8.65 -1.43 -8.51
N SER A 48 -7.67 -1.45 -9.41
CA SER A 48 -6.72 -2.55 -9.44
C SER A 48 -5.37 -2.11 -9.97
N VAL A 49 -4.36 -2.86 -9.60
CA VAL A 49 -3.01 -2.66 -10.09
C VAL A 49 -2.36 -4.02 -10.31
N VAL A 50 -1.65 -4.15 -11.43
CA VAL A 50 -0.88 -5.36 -11.73
C VAL A 50 0.57 -4.94 -11.91
N ALA A 51 1.44 -5.56 -11.16
CA ALA A 51 2.87 -5.30 -11.23
C ALA A 51 3.58 -6.56 -11.68
N SER A 52 4.61 -6.39 -12.51
CA SER A 52 5.43 -7.49 -12.98
C SER A 52 6.88 -7.23 -12.61
N ALA A 53 7.51 -8.22 -12.02
CA ALA A 53 8.92 -8.13 -11.65
C ALA A 53 9.54 -9.52 -11.73
N GLN A 54 10.65 -9.63 -12.42
CA GLN A 54 11.42 -10.87 -12.50
C GLN A 54 10.57 -12.06 -12.97
N GLY A 55 9.67 -11.81 -13.91
CA GLY A 55 8.81 -12.87 -14.44
C GLY A 55 7.64 -13.23 -13.58
N ILE A 56 7.46 -12.57 -12.45
CA ILE A 56 6.34 -12.81 -11.55
C ILE A 56 5.37 -11.65 -11.66
N GLU A 57 4.11 -11.99 -11.85
CA GLU A 57 3.05 -11.01 -11.91
C GLU A 57 2.27 -11.01 -10.60
N MET A 58 2.09 -9.84 -10.01
CA MET A 58 1.29 -9.66 -8.81
C MET A 58 0.18 -8.68 -9.10
N GLY A 59 -1.03 -9.08 -8.79
CA GLY A 59 -2.18 -8.21 -8.95
C GLY A 59 -2.84 -7.90 -7.63
N LEU A 60 -3.22 -6.65 -7.46
CA LEU A 60 -3.98 -6.19 -6.31
C LEU A 60 -5.24 -5.53 -6.79
N GLN A 61 -6.33 -5.75 -6.08
CA GLN A 61 -7.56 -5.02 -6.33
C GLN A 61 -8.13 -4.52 -5.02
N VAL A 62 -8.87 -3.43 -5.09
CA VAL A 62 -9.50 -2.86 -3.91
C VAL A 62 -10.50 -3.85 -3.35
N ASP A 63 -10.41 -4.12 -2.06
CA ASP A 63 -11.32 -5.00 -1.35
C ASP A 63 -12.34 -4.19 -0.55
N GLN A 64 -11.88 -3.24 0.23
CA GLN A 64 -12.77 -2.40 1.04
C GLN A 64 -12.33 -0.95 0.98
N ARG A 65 -13.31 -0.06 1.02
CA ARG A 65 -13.10 1.37 1.20
C ARG A 65 -14.01 1.81 2.33
N ILE A 66 -13.41 2.15 3.45
CA ILE A 66 -14.15 2.76 4.56
C ILE A 66 -13.71 4.22 4.61
N PRO A 67 -14.61 5.16 4.28
CA PRO A 67 -14.21 6.56 4.12
C PRO A 67 -13.39 7.06 5.30
N TYR A 68 -12.24 7.63 4.98
CA TYR A 68 -11.34 8.33 5.91
C TYR A 68 -10.73 7.41 6.98
N SER A 69 -10.83 6.10 6.82
CA SER A 69 -10.39 5.15 7.82
C SER A 69 -9.55 4.02 7.24
N LEU A 70 -10.01 3.41 6.15
CA LEU A 70 -9.36 2.21 5.64
C LEU A 70 -9.52 2.09 4.14
N VAL A 71 -8.43 1.76 3.46
CA VAL A 71 -8.50 1.24 2.10
C VAL A 71 -7.72 -0.07 2.11
N SER A 72 -8.37 -1.16 1.73
CA SER A 72 -7.70 -2.44 1.71
C SER A 72 -7.68 -3.03 0.31
N PHE A 73 -6.65 -3.82 0.05
CA PHE A 73 -6.43 -4.47 -1.24
C PHE A 73 -6.18 -5.94 -1.02
N LYS A 74 -6.72 -6.77 -1.91
CA LYS A 74 -6.45 -8.20 -1.88
C LYS A 74 -5.80 -8.61 -3.20
N GLU A 75 -5.10 -9.72 -3.17
CA GLU A 75 -4.46 -10.22 -4.38
C GLU A 75 -5.52 -10.77 -5.33
N THR A 76 -5.19 -10.82 -6.62
CA THR A 76 -6.15 -11.19 -7.65
C THR A 76 -6.05 -12.65 -8.10
N GLY A 77 -5.30 -13.48 -7.37
CA GLY A 77 -5.22 -14.91 -7.66
C GLY A 77 -4.01 -15.33 -8.48
N LYS A 78 -3.15 -14.39 -8.83
CA LYS A 78 -1.97 -14.72 -9.63
C LYS A 78 -0.74 -15.03 -8.80
N PHE A 79 -0.74 -14.63 -7.56
CA PHE A 79 0.36 -14.87 -6.66
C PHE A 79 0.15 -16.21 -5.94
N PRO A 80 1.21 -16.97 -5.67
CA PRO A 80 1.03 -18.31 -5.07
C PRO A 80 0.52 -18.33 -3.64
N PHE A 81 0.59 -17.20 -2.92
CA PHE A 81 0.12 -17.14 -1.55
C PHE A 81 -0.92 -16.03 -1.41
N PRO A 82 -1.96 -16.25 -0.59
CA PRO A 82 -2.92 -15.17 -0.34
C PRO A 82 -2.26 -14.05 0.44
N PHE A 83 -2.57 -12.81 0.07
CA PHE A 83 -2.12 -11.68 0.86
C PHE A 83 -3.12 -10.52 0.73
N LYS A 84 -3.03 -9.62 1.69
CA LYS A 84 -3.91 -8.48 1.78
C LYS A 84 -3.10 -7.29 2.30
N PHE A 85 -3.23 -6.14 1.65
CA PHE A 85 -2.67 -4.89 2.14
C PHE A 85 -3.79 -4.04 2.72
N GLU A 86 -3.47 -3.37 3.82
CA GLU A 86 -4.41 -2.42 4.42
C GLU A 86 -3.70 -1.11 4.68
N PHE A 87 -4.34 -0.03 4.28
CA PHE A 87 -3.90 1.32 4.58
C PHE A 87 -4.85 1.88 5.62
N HIS A 88 -4.33 2.08 6.82
CA HIS A 88 -5.13 2.56 7.95
C HIS A 88 -4.91 4.05 8.14
N MET A 89 -5.98 4.78 8.38
CA MET A 89 -5.97 6.22 8.56
C MET A 89 -6.78 6.59 9.79
N SER A 90 -6.27 7.54 10.57
CA SER A 90 -7.00 8.10 11.70
C SER A 90 -6.71 9.59 11.78
N PRO A 91 -7.70 10.42 12.05
CA PRO A 91 -7.43 11.86 12.18
C PRO A 91 -6.59 12.15 13.42
N VAL A 92 -5.67 13.08 13.25
CA VAL A 92 -4.86 13.60 14.35
C VAL A 92 -5.01 15.10 14.30
N GLY A 93 -5.79 15.67 15.19
CA GLY A 93 -6.10 17.09 15.09
C GLY A 93 -6.97 17.38 13.86
N LEU A 94 -6.88 18.59 13.35
CA LEU A 94 -7.73 19.02 12.25
C LEU A 94 -7.11 18.81 10.88
N ASP A 95 -5.79 18.81 10.81
CA ASP A 95 -5.09 18.86 9.53
C ASP A 95 -4.15 17.71 9.29
N SER A 96 -4.15 16.71 10.15
CA SER A 96 -3.17 15.64 10.02
C SER A 96 -3.83 14.27 10.15
N THR A 97 -3.12 13.26 9.69
CA THR A 97 -3.59 11.88 9.71
C THR A 97 -2.48 10.99 10.24
N LEU A 98 -2.85 10.10 11.13
CA LEU A 98 -2.00 8.98 11.51
C LEU A 98 -2.26 7.87 10.50
N PHE A 99 -1.19 7.41 9.84
CA PHE A 99 -1.29 6.49 8.73
C PHE A 99 -0.32 5.34 8.91
N ASN A 100 -0.75 4.12 8.59
CA ASN A 100 0.19 3.02 8.50
C ASN A 100 -0.24 2.01 7.44
N VAL A 101 0.71 1.17 7.05
CA VAL A 101 0.52 0.12 6.06
C VAL A 101 0.66 -1.22 6.78
N GLU A 102 -0.25 -2.13 6.49
CA GLU A 102 -0.22 -3.46 7.08
C GLU A 102 -0.34 -4.49 5.97
N LEU A 103 0.49 -5.52 6.03
CA LEU A 103 0.42 -6.65 5.13
C LEU A 103 0.04 -7.89 5.93
N GLN A 104 -0.95 -8.60 5.44
CA GLN A 104 -1.36 -9.88 6.01
C GLN A 104 -1.21 -10.95 4.94
N THR A 105 -0.61 -12.07 5.29
CA THR A 105 -0.44 -13.17 4.37
C THR A 105 -0.44 -14.49 5.15
N GLU A 106 -0.64 -15.59 4.45
CA GLU A 106 -0.52 -16.91 5.04
C GLU A 106 0.58 -17.64 4.30
N LEU A 107 1.68 -17.88 4.99
CA LEU A 107 2.85 -18.53 4.41
C LEU A 107 3.12 -19.86 5.12
N PRO A 108 3.48 -20.90 4.36
CA PRO A 108 4.06 -22.10 4.99
C PRO A 108 5.31 -21.72 5.78
N THR A 109 5.65 -22.51 6.78
CA THR A 109 6.77 -22.22 7.65
C THR A 109 8.07 -21.99 6.89
N MET A 110 8.35 -22.82 5.89
CA MET A 110 9.58 -22.64 5.10
C MET A 110 9.59 -21.32 4.34
N ALA A 111 8.48 -20.97 3.72
CA ALA A 111 8.41 -19.70 3.00
C ALA A 111 8.55 -18.52 3.96
N LYS A 112 7.96 -18.63 5.14
CA LYS A 112 8.07 -17.58 6.15
C LYS A 112 9.52 -17.37 6.58
N MET A 113 10.27 -18.44 6.73
CA MET A 113 11.68 -18.34 7.07
C MET A 113 12.51 -17.72 5.95
N MET A 114 12.15 -18.00 4.70
CA MET A 114 12.93 -17.52 3.57
C MET A 114 12.63 -16.08 3.19
N ILE A 115 11.36 -15.65 3.29
CA ILE A 115 10.97 -14.34 2.77
C ILE A 115 10.33 -13.43 3.81
N GLY A 116 10.22 -13.87 5.06
CA GLY A 116 9.58 -13.04 6.08
C GLY A 116 10.25 -11.70 6.28
N SER A 117 11.59 -11.66 6.32
CA SER A 117 12.30 -10.40 6.47
C SER A 117 12.14 -9.51 5.24
N LYS A 118 12.00 -10.12 4.07
CA LYS A 118 11.77 -9.34 2.84
C LYS A 118 10.41 -8.70 2.81
N LEU A 119 9.43 -9.32 3.46
CA LEU A 119 8.11 -8.72 3.57
C LEU A 119 8.15 -7.45 4.42
N GLN A 120 8.92 -7.47 5.51
CA GLN A 120 9.10 -6.28 6.33
C GLN A 120 9.80 -5.18 5.52
N GLU A 121 10.83 -5.53 4.78
CA GLU A 121 11.53 -4.57 3.93
C GLU A 121 10.59 -3.96 2.89
N MET A 122 9.72 -4.78 2.30
CA MET A 122 8.77 -4.30 1.31
C MET A 122 7.77 -3.33 1.93
N VAL A 123 7.22 -3.65 3.09
CA VAL A 123 6.29 -2.78 3.79
C VAL A 123 6.97 -1.47 4.18
N ASP A 124 8.21 -1.54 4.66
CA ASP A 124 8.97 -0.36 5.03
C ASP A 124 9.24 0.53 3.80
N LYS A 125 9.55 -0.09 2.68
CA LYS A 125 9.80 0.65 1.45
C LYS A 125 8.54 1.34 0.93
N ILE A 126 7.42 0.64 0.97
CA ILE A 126 6.14 1.23 0.61
C ILE A 126 5.83 2.41 1.53
N THR A 127 6.06 2.22 2.83
CA THR A 127 5.83 3.28 3.81
C THR A 127 6.70 4.50 3.51
N ASP A 128 7.99 4.29 3.20
CA ASP A 128 8.89 5.39 2.88
C ASP A 128 8.43 6.15 1.64
N GLN A 129 8.01 5.43 0.62
CA GLN A 129 7.56 6.08 -0.61
C GLN A 129 6.27 6.86 -0.41
N LEU A 130 5.36 6.31 0.39
CA LEU A 130 4.12 7.03 0.71
C LEU A 130 4.41 8.26 1.56
N GLU A 131 5.35 8.18 2.47
CA GLU A 131 5.75 9.34 3.27
C GLU A 131 6.26 10.46 2.36
N GLN A 132 7.11 10.13 1.41
CA GLN A 132 7.61 11.11 0.47
C GLN A 132 6.49 11.70 -0.38
N ALA A 133 5.59 10.85 -0.86
CA ALA A 133 4.49 11.32 -1.69
C ALA A 133 3.56 12.26 -0.92
N PHE A 134 3.25 11.92 0.33
CA PHE A 134 2.31 12.73 1.10
C PHE A 134 2.92 13.99 1.65
N ASN A 135 4.21 13.99 1.97
CA ASN A 135 4.83 15.12 2.66
C ASN A 135 5.72 15.97 1.78
N GLY A 136 6.28 15.39 0.73
CA GLY A 136 7.27 16.10 -0.05
C GLY A 136 6.93 16.33 -1.51
N GLN A 137 6.26 15.37 -2.12
CA GLN A 137 6.03 15.39 -3.55
C GLN A 137 4.57 15.56 -3.93
N MET A 138 3.71 15.56 -2.95
CA MET A 138 2.31 15.79 -3.22
C MET A 138 2.14 17.18 -3.79
N PRO A 139 1.44 17.35 -4.91
CA PRO A 139 1.19 18.69 -5.43
C PRO A 139 0.42 19.44 -4.41
N THR A 140 1.03 20.46 -3.99
CA THR A 140 0.31 21.19 -3.05
C THR A 140 -0.49 22.16 -3.72
N THR A 141 -0.61 22.27 -4.61
CA THR A 141 -1.32 23.09 -5.07
C THR A 141 -2.26 23.40 -4.98
N ILE A 142 -2.46 23.59 -4.74
CA ILE A 142 -3.02 23.90 -4.76
C ILE A 142 -3.41 24.75 -4.84
#